data_8a0017ed2125c545363a7f448801e4a5
#
_entry.id   8a0017ed2125c545363a7f448801e4a5
#
_cell.length_a   1.000
_cell.length_b   1.000
_cell.length_c   1.000
_cell.angle_alpha   90.00
_cell.angle_beta   90.00
_cell.angle_gamma   90.00
#
_symmetry.space_group_name_H-M   'P 1'
#
loop_
_entity.id
_entity.type
_entity.pdbx_description
1 polymer ?
#
loop_
_entity_poly.entity_id
_entity_poly.type
_entity_poly.pdbx_seq_one_letter_code
_entity_poly.pdbx_strand_id
1 'polypeptide(L)'
;MHLQPLKLVTLITEQVLREQIARKILELGATGYTWSEVQGVGPRGTRRDAVEGNNIQIKIVCSAEVAEAILTWFSRTYVDHYACIAWVIEVAVVHGARYIKSAK
;
A
#
# COMPACT_ATOMS: atom_id res chain seq x y z
N MET A 1 -11.42 6.25 -25.30
CA MET A 1 -10.65 6.45 -24.05
C MET A 1 -9.69 5.31 -23.90
N HIS A 2 -8.48 5.63 -23.54
CA HIS A 2 -7.45 4.59 -23.37
C HIS A 2 -7.29 4.24 -21.89
N LEU A 3 -7.46 2.97 -21.58
CA LEU A 3 -7.28 2.47 -20.24
C LEU A 3 -6.11 1.50 -20.22
N GLN A 4 -5.32 1.59 -19.19
CA GLN A 4 -4.15 0.71 -19.03
C GLN A 4 -4.34 -0.21 -17.84
N PRO A 5 -4.11 -1.51 -18.01
CA PRO A 5 -4.19 -2.43 -16.87
C PRO A 5 -3.03 -2.20 -15.93
N LEU A 6 -3.34 -2.04 -14.67
CA LEU A 6 -2.33 -1.86 -13.63
C LEU A 6 -2.81 -2.58 -12.39
N LYS A 7 -2.06 -2.44 -11.32
CA LYS A 7 -2.41 -3.03 -10.03
C LYS A 7 -2.70 -1.93 -9.03
N LEU A 8 -3.66 -2.17 -8.17
CA LEU A 8 -3.92 -1.32 -7.03
C LEU A 8 -3.56 -2.10 -5.78
N VAL A 9 -2.51 -1.66 -5.10
CA VAL A 9 -2.09 -2.25 -3.84
C VAL A 9 -2.70 -1.43 -2.72
N THR A 10 -3.28 -2.10 -1.73
CA THR A 10 -3.80 -1.45 -0.54
C THR A 10 -3.08 -2.01 0.67
N LEU A 11 -2.56 -1.12 1.50
CA LEU A 11 -1.90 -1.48 2.74
C LEU A 11 -2.66 -0.80 3.88
N ILE A 12 -2.99 -1.55 4.93
CA ILE A 12 -3.59 -0.97 6.12
C ILE A 12 -2.77 -1.40 7.31
N THR A 13 -2.33 -0.43 8.10
CA THR A 13 -1.51 -0.74 9.25
C THR A 13 -1.57 0.41 10.25
N GLU A 14 -0.69 0.37 11.23
CA GLU A 14 -0.65 1.36 12.30
C GLU A 14 -0.04 2.65 11.82
N GLN A 15 -0.59 3.76 12.29
CA GLN A 15 -0.20 5.07 11.79
C GLN A 15 1.27 5.37 12.03
N VAL A 16 1.86 4.80 13.05
CA VAL A 16 3.26 5.09 13.36
C VAL A 16 4.19 4.65 12.23
N LEU A 17 3.73 3.75 11.36
CA LEU A 17 4.56 3.24 10.29
C LEU A 17 4.46 4.05 9.01
N ARG A 18 3.61 5.08 8.98
CA ARG A 18 3.27 5.75 7.72
C ARG A 18 4.48 6.30 6.98
N GLU A 19 5.34 7.01 7.69
CA GLU A 19 6.44 7.67 6.99
C GLU A 19 7.44 6.69 6.42
N GLN A 20 7.77 5.65 7.18
CA GLN A 20 8.74 4.72 6.65
C GLN A 20 8.16 3.89 5.51
N ILE A 21 6.86 3.59 5.56
CA ILE A 21 6.24 2.87 4.45
C ILE A 21 6.20 3.76 3.21
N ALA A 22 5.80 5.02 3.37
CA ALA A 22 5.72 5.93 2.23
C ALA A 22 7.08 6.07 1.54
N ARG A 23 8.14 6.17 2.32
CA ARG A 23 9.47 6.29 1.74
C ARG A 23 9.86 5.03 0.99
N LYS A 24 9.58 3.88 1.59
CA LYS A 24 10.02 2.63 0.99
C LYS A 24 9.27 2.31 -0.29
N ILE A 25 7.97 2.58 -0.35
CA ILE A 25 7.25 2.23 -1.57
C ILE A 25 7.73 3.09 -2.74
N LEU A 26 8.16 4.30 -2.50
CA LEU A 26 8.75 5.09 -3.58
C LEU A 26 10.09 4.51 -4.00
N GLU A 27 10.88 4.04 -3.07
CA GLU A 27 12.14 3.38 -3.41
C GLU A 27 11.91 2.13 -4.24
N LEU A 28 10.81 1.43 -3.99
CA LEU A 28 10.53 0.19 -4.69
C LEU A 28 9.92 0.42 -6.07
N GLY A 29 9.67 1.67 -6.44
CA GLY A 29 9.26 1.96 -7.80
C GLY A 29 7.91 2.61 -7.96
N ALA A 30 7.18 2.85 -6.88
CA ALA A 30 5.91 3.55 -7.00
C ALA A 30 6.14 4.98 -7.44
N THR A 31 5.23 5.48 -8.27
CA THR A 31 5.31 6.87 -8.71
C THR A 31 4.62 7.82 -7.74
N GLY A 32 3.78 7.26 -6.87
CA GLY A 32 3.07 8.06 -5.89
C GLY A 32 2.14 7.17 -5.09
N TYR A 33 1.38 7.78 -4.22
CA TYR A 33 0.45 7.03 -3.38
C TYR A 33 -0.60 7.98 -2.82
N THR A 34 -1.70 7.40 -2.35
CA THR A 34 -2.74 8.13 -1.65
C THR A 34 -2.89 7.48 -0.28
N TRP A 35 -3.11 8.27 0.75
CA TRP A 35 -3.31 7.69 2.07
C TRP A 35 -4.42 8.41 2.82
N SER A 36 -5.00 7.68 3.76
CA SER A 36 -6.03 8.23 4.62
C SER A 36 -5.98 7.52 5.97
N GLU A 37 -6.57 8.14 6.97
CA GLU A 37 -6.73 7.51 8.27
C GLU A 37 -7.99 6.69 8.25
N VAL A 38 -7.93 5.50 8.83
CA VAL A 38 -9.05 4.58 8.85
C VAL A 38 -9.11 3.91 10.21
N GLN A 39 -10.27 3.35 10.52
CA GLN A 39 -10.46 2.58 11.73
C GLN A 39 -11.04 1.24 11.35
N GLY A 40 -10.74 0.23 12.15
CA GLY A 40 -11.26 -1.08 11.86
C GLY A 40 -10.98 -2.06 12.97
N VAL A 41 -11.55 -3.25 12.81
CA VAL A 41 -11.36 -4.35 13.73
C VAL A 41 -10.90 -5.53 12.90
N GLY A 42 -9.75 -6.08 13.27
CA GLY A 42 -9.20 -7.20 12.51
C GLY A 42 -9.51 -8.53 13.14
N PRO A 43 -8.97 -9.59 12.56
CA PRO A 43 -9.21 -10.94 13.07
C PRO A 43 -8.73 -11.14 14.49
N ARG A 44 -7.76 -10.35 14.93
CA ARG A 44 -7.26 -10.45 16.29
C ARG A 44 -8.05 -9.57 17.24
N GLY A 45 -9.15 -9.00 16.79
CA GLY A 45 -9.95 -8.12 17.60
C GLY A 45 -9.42 -6.70 17.59
N THR A 46 -9.97 -5.87 18.44
CA THR A 46 -9.53 -4.49 18.55
C THR A 46 -8.13 -4.48 19.10
N ARG A 47 -7.26 -3.82 18.39
CA ARG A 47 -5.91 -3.74 18.86
C ARG A 47 -5.79 -2.61 19.82
N ARG A 48 -5.12 -2.91 20.89
CA ARG A 48 -4.91 -1.92 21.90
C ARG A 48 -4.19 -0.73 21.35
N ASP A 49 -3.24 -1.00 20.50
CA ASP A 49 -2.45 0.07 19.95
C ASP A 49 -3.24 0.97 19.05
N ALA A 50 -4.25 0.45 18.43
CA ALA A 50 -5.08 1.27 17.55
C ALA A 50 -6.02 2.15 18.32
N VAL A 51 -6.11 1.95 19.61
CA VAL A 51 -7.00 2.76 20.39
C VAL A 51 -6.54 4.19 20.45
N GLU A 52 -5.28 4.36 20.67
CA GLU A 52 -4.78 5.68 20.74
C GLU A 52 -4.53 6.28 19.43
N GLY A 53 -4.38 5.48 18.43
CA GLY A 53 -4.06 6.03 17.15
C GLY A 53 -4.93 5.43 16.12
N ASN A 54 -5.01 6.09 15.04
CA ASN A 54 -5.74 5.57 13.91
C ASN A 54 -4.82 4.67 13.13
N ASN A 55 -5.42 3.80 12.37
CA ASN A 55 -4.70 3.09 11.35
C ASN A 55 -4.62 3.96 10.12
N ILE A 56 -3.73 3.60 9.22
CA ILE A 56 -3.66 4.26 7.92
C ILE A 56 -3.94 3.26 6.83
N GLN A 57 -4.47 3.77 5.74
CA GLN A 57 -4.67 3.02 4.52
C GLN A 57 -3.88 3.72 3.43
N ILE A 58 -2.99 2.99 2.77
CA ILE A 58 -2.18 3.53 1.69
C ILE A 58 -2.56 2.78 0.43
N LYS A 59 -2.85 3.53 -0.63
CA LYS A 59 -3.21 2.95 -1.92
C LYS A 59 -2.20 3.35 -2.96
N ILE A 60 -1.73 2.37 -3.71
CA ILE A 60 -0.69 2.59 -4.70
C ILE A 60 -1.13 1.97 -6.03
N VAL A 61 -1.20 2.79 -7.06
CA VAL A 61 -1.42 2.31 -8.42
C VAL A 61 -0.04 2.12 -9.04
N CYS A 62 0.23 0.90 -9.54
CA CYS A 62 1.57 0.59 -9.99
C CYS A 62 1.55 -0.60 -10.95
N SER A 63 2.72 -0.92 -11.49
CA SER A 63 2.87 -2.09 -12.34
C SER A 63 2.81 -3.36 -11.50
N ALA A 64 2.63 -4.48 -12.17
CA ALA A 64 2.62 -5.78 -11.48
C ALA A 64 3.93 -6.03 -10.76
N GLU A 65 5.04 -5.62 -11.36
CA GLU A 65 6.35 -5.85 -10.75
C GLU A 65 6.53 -5.04 -9.49
N VAL A 66 6.11 -3.79 -9.52
CA VAL A 66 6.21 -2.93 -8.34
C VAL A 66 5.26 -3.43 -7.27
N ALA A 67 4.07 -3.86 -7.65
CA ALA A 67 3.12 -4.40 -6.68
C ALA A 67 3.71 -5.58 -5.94
N GLU A 68 4.35 -6.49 -6.68
CA GLU A 68 4.95 -7.65 -6.05
C GLU A 68 6.06 -7.26 -5.10
N ALA A 69 6.89 -6.30 -5.50
CA ALA A 69 7.97 -5.86 -4.64
C ALA A 69 7.45 -5.24 -3.36
N ILE A 70 6.42 -4.43 -3.47
CA ILE A 70 5.84 -3.77 -2.30
C ILE A 70 5.23 -4.82 -1.36
N LEU A 71 4.44 -5.72 -1.91
CA LEU A 71 3.77 -6.71 -1.07
C LEU A 71 4.75 -7.65 -0.40
N THR A 72 5.79 -8.05 -1.11
CA THR A 72 6.81 -8.91 -0.54
C THR A 72 7.53 -8.20 0.61
N TRP A 73 7.94 -6.96 0.38
CA TRP A 73 8.62 -6.20 1.42
C TRP A 73 7.71 -5.98 2.63
N PHE A 74 6.47 -5.57 2.38
CA PHE A 74 5.54 -5.28 3.45
C PHE A 74 5.28 -6.52 4.30
N SER A 75 5.06 -7.64 3.64
CA SER A 75 4.79 -8.87 4.32
C SER A 75 5.95 -9.31 5.21
N ARG A 76 7.16 -9.24 4.67
CA ARG A 76 8.32 -9.68 5.42
C ARG A 76 8.66 -8.75 6.56
N THR A 77 8.35 -7.47 6.42
CA THR A 77 8.79 -6.49 7.40
C THR A 77 7.80 -6.34 8.54
N TYR A 78 6.50 -6.39 8.25
CA TYR A 78 5.53 -5.96 9.25
C TYR A 78 4.52 -7.00 9.68
N VAL A 79 4.25 -8.01 8.86
CA VAL A 79 3.06 -8.84 9.12
C VAL A 79 3.16 -9.57 10.46
N ASP A 80 4.35 -9.99 10.86
CA ASP A 80 4.48 -10.75 12.10
C ASP A 80 4.52 -9.87 13.33
N HIS A 81 4.76 -8.58 13.20
CA HIS A 81 5.02 -7.73 14.34
C HIS A 81 4.03 -6.61 14.51
N TYR A 82 3.27 -6.31 13.50
CA TYR A 82 2.33 -5.21 13.54
C TYR A 82 0.99 -5.70 13.04
N ALA A 83 -0.02 -4.99 13.42
CA ALA A 83 -1.33 -5.28 12.92
C ALA A 83 -1.44 -4.67 11.54
N CYS A 84 -1.59 -5.50 10.54
CA CYS A 84 -1.62 -5.00 9.19
C CYS A 84 -2.30 -5.99 8.26
N ILE A 85 -2.75 -5.47 7.14
CA ILE A 85 -3.30 -6.29 6.07
C ILE A 85 -2.96 -5.62 4.76
N ALA A 86 -2.77 -6.42 3.72
CA ALA A 86 -2.47 -5.91 2.41
C ALA A 86 -3.16 -6.77 1.37
N TRP A 87 -3.52 -6.14 0.26
CA TRP A 87 -4.07 -6.90 -0.86
C TRP A 87 -3.78 -6.15 -2.14
N VAL A 88 -4.02 -6.82 -3.25
CA VAL A 88 -3.83 -6.24 -4.58
C VAL A 88 -5.01 -6.66 -5.46
N ILE A 89 -5.46 -5.72 -6.27
CA ILE A 89 -6.47 -6.01 -7.28
C ILE A 89 -6.03 -5.40 -8.60
N GLU A 90 -6.62 -5.90 -9.66
CA GLU A 90 -6.35 -5.34 -10.98
C GLU A 90 -7.30 -4.20 -11.26
N VAL A 91 -6.76 -3.15 -11.87
CA VAL A 91 -7.55 -1.97 -12.20
C VAL A 91 -7.22 -1.55 -13.62
N ALA A 92 -8.14 -0.81 -14.23
CA ALA A 92 -7.90 -0.19 -15.53
C ALA A 92 -7.86 1.31 -15.31
N VAL A 93 -6.76 1.94 -15.67
CA VAL A 93 -6.45 3.30 -15.25
C VAL A 93 -6.40 4.22 -16.45
N VAL A 94 -7.07 5.36 -16.33
CA VAL A 94 -7.02 6.42 -17.34
C VAL A 94 -5.63 7.03 -17.28
N HIS A 95 -4.98 7.14 -18.43
CA HIS A 95 -3.62 7.68 -18.51
C HIS A 95 -2.67 6.92 -17.61
N GLY A 96 -2.79 5.61 -17.64
CA GLY A 96 -2.03 4.76 -16.71
C GLY A 96 -0.53 4.84 -16.85
N ALA A 97 -0.04 5.28 -18.01
CA ALA A 97 1.41 5.37 -18.19
C ALA A 97 2.06 6.29 -17.16
N ARG A 98 1.30 7.20 -16.58
CA ARG A 98 1.84 8.10 -15.56
C ARG A 98 2.25 7.36 -14.29
N TYR A 99 1.76 6.14 -14.11
CA TYR A 99 2.00 5.37 -12.89
C TYR A 99 3.02 4.28 -13.11
N ILE A 100 3.76 4.34 -14.20
CA ILE A 100 4.81 3.40 -14.49
C ILE A 100 6.07 4.21 -14.72
N LYS A 101 7.12 3.90 -13.93
CA LYS A 101 8.35 4.62 -14.09
C LYS A 101 9.02 4.24 -15.38
N SER A 102 9.72 5.21 -15.93
CA SER A 102 10.50 4.98 -17.12
C SER A 102 11.57 3.94 -16.84
N ALA A 103 11.90 3.15 -17.86
CA ALA A 103 12.84 2.07 -17.69
C ALA A 103 14.29 2.53 -17.74
N LYS A 104 14.57 3.79 -17.75
CA LYS A 104 15.97 4.18 -17.87
C LYS A 104 16.68 4.17 -16.60
#